data_8c8d493566a69661e3b6305af1eb7fad
#
_entry.id   8c8d493566a69661e3b6305af1eb7fad
#
_cell.length_a   1.000
_cell.length_b   1.000
_cell.length_c   1.000
_cell.angle_alpha   90.00
_cell.angle_beta   90.00
_cell.angle_gamma   90.00
#
_symmetry.space_group_name_H-M   'P 1'
#
loop_
_entity.id
_entity.type
_entity.pdbx_description
1 polymer ?
#
loop_
_entity_poly.entity_id
_entity_poly.type
_entity_poly.pdbx_seq_one_letter_code
_entity_poly.pdbx_strand_id
1 'polypeptide(L)'
;MRSILIIDDHNEIRENIAEILTLAGYKTLVAENGKKGVEMALQAIPDLIVCDIMMPELDGYGVLHLLRKNSSTENIPFIFLTAKTERVDFRKGMEMGADDYITKPFDDIELLNAIEVRLKKYEILQGKYTGDEQGVHALRGDLQDSGLLNMQLDQYESEKYSKKSILYQEGKRAK
;
A
#
# COMPACT_ATOMS: atom_id res chain seq x y z
N MET A 1 -11.74 -4.03 -13.98
CA MET A 1 -12.27 -4.00 -12.60
C MET A 1 -11.16 -4.53 -11.71
N ARG A 2 -10.68 -3.74 -10.75
CA ARG A 2 -9.59 -4.15 -9.86
C ARG A 2 -10.07 -5.18 -8.86
N SER A 3 -9.21 -6.15 -8.55
CA SER A 3 -9.48 -7.25 -7.64
C SER A 3 -8.73 -7.08 -6.33
N ILE A 4 -9.42 -7.24 -5.19
CA ILE A 4 -8.84 -7.14 -3.86
C ILE A 4 -9.06 -8.46 -3.14
N LEU A 5 -7.97 -9.02 -2.60
CA LEU A 5 -8.03 -10.22 -1.77
C LEU A 5 -8.09 -9.82 -0.29
N ILE A 6 -9.08 -10.33 0.41
CA ILE A 6 -9.31 -10.13 1.84
C ILE A 6 -8.98 -11.44 2.56
N ILE A 7 -8.09 -11.39 3.54
CA ILE A 7 -7.66 -12.54 4.34
C ILE A 7 -7.92 -12.22 5.81
N ASP A 8 -8.87 -12.87 6.43
CA ASP A 8 -9.23 -12.68 7.83
C ASP A 8 -9.93 -13.96 8.32
N ASP A 9 -9.64 -14.48 9.51
CA ASP A 9 -10.28 -15.68 10.05
C ASP A 9 -11.67 -15.39 10.64
N HIS A 10 -11.98 -14.12 10.93
CA HIS A 10 -13.28 -13.70 11.42
C HIS A 10 -14.27 -13.46 10.27
N ASN A 11 -15.28 -14.31 10.15
CA ASN A 11 -16.24 -14.26 9.06
C ASN A 11 -16.95 -12.91 8.95
N GLU A 12 -17.40 -12.35 10.08
CA GLU A 12 -18.13 -11.07 10.11
C GLU A 12 -17.29 -9.91 9.58
N ILE A 13 -16.01 -9.84 9.95
CA ILE A 13 -15.08 -8.79 9.48
C ILE A 13 -14.84 -8.97 7.99
N ARG A 14 -14.59 -10.18 7.56
CA ARG A 14 -14.32 -10.52 6.16
C ARG A 14 -15.49 -10.20 5.25
N GLU A 15 -16.73 -10.53 5.66
CA GLU A 15 -17.95 -10.23 4.91
C GLU A 15 -18.21 -8.72 4.87
N ASN A 16 -18.05 -8.01 5.98
CA ASN A 16 -18.22 -6.56 6.03
C ASN A 16 -17.24 -5.84 5.08
N ILE A 17 -15.95 -6.19 5.10
CA ILE A 17 -14.96 -5.62 4.18
C ILE A 17 -15.33 -5.93 2.73
N ALA A 18 -15.73 -7.16 2.44
CA ALA A 18 -16.12 -7.58 1.10
C ALA A 18 -17.34 -6.79 0.58
N GLU A 19 -18.32 -6.49 1.43
CA GLU A 19 -19.47 -5.66 1.10
C GLU A 19 -19.05 -4.22 0.78
N ILE A 20 -18.30 -3.57 1.68
CA ILE A 20 -17.78 -2.20 1.48
C ILE A 20 -17.05 -2.09 0.14
N LEU A 21 -16.13 -3.01 -0.14
CA LEU A 21 -15.34 -2.98 -1.36
C LEU A 21 -16.15 -3.28 -2.61
N THR A 22 -17.14 -4.16 -2.52
CA THR A 22 -18.06 -4.45 -3.64
C THR A 22 -18.91 -3.23 -3.98
N LEU A 23 -19.44 -2.54 -2.98
CA LEU A 23 -20.19 -1.28 -3.15
C LEU A 23 -19.33 -0.17 -3.76
N ALA A 24 -18.03 -0.15 -3.44
CA ALA A 24 -17.05 0.77 -4.04
C ALA A 24 -16.59 0.36 -5.46
N GLY A 25 -17.12 -0.73 -6.01
CA GLY A 25 -16.85 -1.15 -7.40
C GLY A 25 -15.61 -2.03 -7.58
N TYR A 26 -15.07 -2.62 -6.52
CA TYR A 26 -13.99 -3.60 -6.59
C TYR A 26 -14.52 -5.03 -6.75
N LYS A 27 -13.72 -5.89 -7.38
CA LYS A 27 -13.95 -7.34 -7.34
C LYS A 27 -13.30 -7.89 -6.06
N THR A 28 -14.07 -8.55 -5.21
CA THR A 28 -13.56 -9.11 -3.96
C THR A 28 -13.26 -10.59 -4.08
N LEU A 29 -12.16 -11.00 -3.49
CA LEU A 29 -11.76 -12.39 -3.23
C LEU A 29 -11.60 -12.53 -1.72
N VAL A 30 -12.07 -13.62 -1.14
CA VAL A 30 -12.05 -13.81 0.31
C VAL A 30 -11.38 -15.13 0.70
N ALA A 31 -10.52 -15.08 1.70
CA ALA A 31 -9.85 -16.24 2.28
C ALA A 31 -10.02 -16.27 3.80
N GLU A 32 -10.36 -17.41 4.34
CA GLU A 32 -10.67 -17.59 5.77
C GLU A 32 -9.45 -17.85 6.65
N ASN A 33 -8.26 -17.98 6.06
CA ASN A 33 -7.00 -18.17 6.78
C ASN A 33 -5.81 -17.83 5.87
N GLY A 34 -4.62 -17.71 6.47
CA GLY A 34 -3.41 -17.33 5.76
C GLY A 34 -2.99 -18.32 4.66
N LYS A 35 -3.20 -19.65 4.84
CA LYS A 35 -2.84 -20.66 3.82
C LYS A 35 -3.68 -20.50 2.57
N LYS A 36 -4.99 -20.41 2.71
CA LYS A 36 -5.91 -20.14 1.58
C LYS A 36 -5.63 -18.79 0.94
N GLY A 37 -5.28 -17.79 1.75
CA GLY A 37 -4.89 -16.47 1.27
C GLY A 37 -3.68 -16.53 0.32
N VAL A 38 -2.63 -17.25 0.71
CA VAL A 38 -1.45 -17.45 -0.15
C VAL A 38 -1.82 -18.19 -1.44
N GLU A 39 -2.56 -19.30 -1.35
CA GLU A 39 -2.99 -20.06 -2.52
C GLU A 39 -3.80 -19.21 -3.50
N MET A 40 -4.77 -18.44 -3.00
CA MET A 40 -5.61 -17.56 -3.82
C MET A 40 -4.81 -16.41 -4.43
N ALA A 41 -3.87 -15.83 -3.68
CA ALA A 41 -3.01 -14.77 -4.19
C ALA A 41 -2.15 -15.25 -5.36
N LEU A 42 -1.59 -16.46 -5.27
CA LEU A 42 -0.78 -17.06 -6.34
C LEU A 42 -1.61 -17.44 -7.58
N GLN A 43 -2.86 -17.83 -7.40
CA GLN A 43 -3.75 -18.23 -8.51
C GLN A 43 -4.39 -17.02 -9.21
N ALA A 44 -4.88 -16.06 -8.44
CA ALA A 44 -5.68 -14.96 -8.96
C ALA A 44 -4.86 -13.68 -9.24
N ILE A 45 -3.67 -13.54 -8.66
CA ILE A 45 -2.81 -12.34 -8.74
C ILE A 45 -3.63 -11.06 -8.53
N PRO A 46 -4.16 -10.82 -7.32
CA PRO A 46 -5.01 -9.64 -7.05
C PRO A 46 -4.22 -8.33 -7.18
N ASP A 47 -4.94 -7.23 -7.40
CA ASP A 47 -4.34 -5.90 -7.51
C ASP A 47 -3.91 -5.34 -6.14
N LEU A 48 -4.49 -5.85 -5.03
CA LEU A 48 -4.15 -5.48 -3.66
C LEU A 48 -4.59 -6.58 -2.68
N ILE A 49 -3.88 -6.72 -1.57
CA ILE A 49 -4.20 -7.65 -0.49
C ILE A 49 -4.45 -6.89 0.80
N VAL A 50 -5.56 -7.18 1.47
CA VAL A 50 -5.87 -6.76 2.85
C VAL A 50 -5.84 -7.99 3.73
N CYS A 51 -4.99 -8.03 4.75
CA CYS A 51 -4.75 -9.22 5.54
C CYS A 51 -4.74 -8.93 7.04
N ASP A 52 -5.52 -9.70 7.80
CA ASP A 52 -5.41 -9.69 9.26
C ASP A 52 -4.05 -10.24 9.70
N ILE A 53 -3.50 -9.66 10.78
CA ILE A 53 -2.23 -10.13 11.34
C ILE A 53 -2.45 -11.40 12.16
N MET A 54 -3.48 -11.39 13.01
CA MET A 54 -3.69 -12.43 14.03
C MET A 54 -4.58 -13.53 13.51
N MET A 55 -4.01 -14.50 12.80
CA MET A 55 -4.72 -15.69 12.33
C MET A 55 -4.05 -16.97 12.81
N PRO A 56 -4.81 -18.04 13.05
CA PRO A 56 -4.26 -19.34 13.42
C PRO A 56 -3.44 -19.95 12.27
N GLU A 57 -2.51 -20.82 12.60
CA GLU A 57 -1.63 -21.60 11.71
C GLU A 57 -0.61 -20.77 10.90
N LEU A 58 -1.07 -19.79 10.14
CA LEU A 58 -0.24 -18.87 9.36
C LEU A 58 -0.74 -17.44 9.56
N ASP A 59 0.01 -16.66 10.32
CA ASP A 59 -0.28 -15.27 10.60
C ASP A 59 -0.06 -14.37 9.36
N GLY A 60 -0.53 -13.12 9.43
CA GLY A 60 -0.40 -12.17 8.32
C GLY A 60 1.06 -11.89 7.93
N TYR A 61 2.00 -11.93 8.88
CA TYR A 61 3.43 -11.77 8.58
C TYR A 61 3.97 -12.94 7.78
N GLY A 62 3.56 -14.17 8.12
CA GLY A 62 3.89 -15.37 7.35
C GLY A 62 3.33 -15.33 5.94
N VAL A 63 2.09 -14.84 5.78
CA VAL A 63 1.47 -14.62 4.46
C VAL A 63 2.32 -13.65 3.63
N LEU A 64 2.63 -12.45 4.16
CA LEU A 64 3.45 -11.45 3.47
C LEU A 64 4.81 -12.02 3.08
N HIS A 65 5.49 -12.71 4.01
CA HIS A 65 6.80 -13.30 3.75
C HIS A 65 6.78 -14.31 2.58
N LEU A 66 5.77 -15.16 2.52
CA LEU A 66 5.63 -16.12 1.42
C LEU A 66 5.35 -15.45 0.09
N LEU A 67 4.49 -14.44 0.07
CA LEU A 67 4.15 -13.70 -1.15
C LEU A 67 5.32 -12.86 -1.65
N ARG A 68 6.13 -12.25 -0.78
CA ARG A 68 7.34 -11.50 -1.17
C ARG A 68 8.45 -12.37 -1.75
N LYS A 69 8.43 -13.69 -1.52
CA LYS A 69 9.39 -14.66 -2.11
C LYS A 69 9.01 -15.11 -3.52
N ASN A 70 7.82 -14.80 -4.00
CA ASN A 70 7.35 -15.23 -5.30
C ASN A 70 7.27 -14.03 -6.26
N SER A 71 7.95 -14.10 -7.40
CA SER A 71 8.06 -13.01 -8.38
C SER A 71 6.72 -12.54 -8.95
N SER A 72 5.69 -13.39 -8.94
CA SER A 72 4.34 -13.00 -9.40
C SER A 72 3.57 -12.18 -8.39
N THR A 73 3.90 -12.27 -7.10
CA THR A 73 3.16 -11.63 -6.00
C THR A 73 4.00 -10.65 -5.18
N GLU A 74 5.32 -10.62 -5.38
CA GLU A 74 6.25 -9.81 -4.58
C GLU A 74 5.95 -8.31 -4.58
N ASN A 75 5.37 -7.80 -5.65
CA ASN A 75 5.07 -6.38 -5.82
C ASN A 75 3.59 -6.03 -5.57
N ILE A 76 2.73 -6.99 -5.21
CA ILE A 76 1.33 -6.71 -4.92
C ILE A 76 1.24 -5.84 -3.65
N PRO A 77 0.56 -4.68 -3.68
CA PRO A 77 0.35 -3.87 -2.48
C PRO A 77 -0.31 -4.67 -1.36
N PHE A 78 0.21 -4.53 -0.14
CA PHE A 78 -0.20 -5.32 1.00
C PHE A 78 -0.51 -4.42 2.20
N ILE A 79 -1.76 -4.48 2.68
CA ILE A 79 -2.25 -3.72 3.83
C ILE A 79 -2.55 -4.70 4.97
N PHE A 80 -2.01 -4.45 6.15
CA PHE A 80 -2.37 -5.20 7.34
C PHE A 80 -3.61 -4.63 8.05
N LEU A 81 -4.44 -5.52 8.56
CA LEU A 81 -5.43 -5.20 9.59
C LEU A 81 -4.86 -5.61 10.95
N THR A 82 -4.91 -4.74 11.94
CA THR A 82 -4.29 -4.99 13.25
C THR A 82 -5.16 -4.51 14.40
N ALA A 83 -5.10 -5.21 15.53
CA ALA A 83 -5.70 -4.70 16.77
C ALA A 83 -4.84 -3.55 17.34
N LYS A 84 -5.48 -2.58 17.95
CA LYS A 84 -4.88 -1.32 18.47
C LYS A 84 -3.72 -1.49 19.46
N THR A 85 -3.53 -2.71 20.00
CA THR A 85 -2.54 -3.03 21.05
C THR A 85 -1.15 -3.36 20.50
N GLU A 86 -0.99 -3.53 19.20
CA GLU A 86 0.22 -4.12 18.58
C GLU A 86 1.19 -3.10 17.99
N ARG A 87 1.43 -1.99 18.69
CA ARG A 87 2.40 -0.96 18.23
C ARG A 87 3.83 -1.50 17.99
N VAL A 88 4.20 -2.59 18.61
CA VAL A 88 5.53 -3.20 18.46
C VAL A 88 5.67 -3.88 17.08
N ASP A 89 4.60 -4.39 16.55
CA ASP A 89 4.59 -5.14 15.28
C ASP A 89 4.52 -4.24 14.04
N PHE A 90 4.11 -2.99 14.17
CA PHE A 90 4.08 -2.02 13.08
C PHE A 90 5.45 -1.88 12.38
N ARG A 91 6.54 -1.71 13.17
CA ARG A 91 7.89 -1.58 12.61
C ARG A 91 8.34 -2.85 11.90
N LYS A 92 8.07 -4.02 12.50
CA LYS A 92 8.41 -5.32 11.91
C LYS A 92 7.76 -5.53 10.54
N GLY A 93 6.48 -5.23 10.40
CA GLY A 93 5.81 -5.43 9.12
C GLY A 93 6.24 -4.42 8.06
N MET A 94 6.57 -3.15 8.43
CA MET A 94 7.14 -2.19 7.48
C MET A 94 8.52 -2.65 7.00
N GLU A 95 9.36 -3.18 7.89
CA GLU A 95 10.65 -3.78 7.53
C GLU A 95 10.49 -5.01 6.62
N MET A 96 9.37 -5.74 6.73
CA MET A 96 9.03 -6.88 5.88
C MET A 96 8.42 -6.48 4.53
N GLY A 97 8.18 -5.18 4.28
CA GLY A 97 7.65 -4.68 3.02
C GLY A 97 6.13 -4.58 2.94
N ALA A 98 5.44 -4.42 4.07
CA ALA A 98 4.04 -4.00 4.07
C ALA A 98 3.93 -2.55 3.57
N ASP A 99 2.84 -2.26 2.86
CA ASP A 99 2.61 -0.93 2.31
C ASP A 99 1.83 -0.04 3.27
N ASP A 100 0.97 -0.63 4.11
CA ASP A 100 0.15 0.10 5.08
C ASP A 100 -0.39 -0.77 6.21
N TYR A 101 -1.00 -0.09 7.21
CA TYR A 101 -1.67 -0.69 8.36
C TYR A 101 -2.97 0.05 8.66
N ILE A 102 -4.03 -0.72 8.90
CA ILE A 102 -5.32 -0.21 9.36
C ILE A 102 -5.62 -0.83 10.72
N THR A 103 -5.90 -0.01 11.71
CA THR A 103 -6.20 -0.48 13.07
C THR A 103 -7.68 -0.77 13.23
N LYS A 104 -8.00 -1.95 13.75
CA LYS A 104 -9.38 -2.33 14.13
C LYS A 104 -9.78 -1.66 15.47
N PRO A 105 -10.97 -1.07 15.61
CA PRO A 105 -11.99 -0.88 14.59
C PRO A 105 -11.63 0.27 13.62
N PHE A 106 -11.97 0.12 12.35
CA PHE A 106 -11.82 1.11 11.28
C PHE A 106 -13.19 1.49 10.72
N ASP A 107 -13.27 2.64 10.07
CA ASP A 107 -14.43 3.03 9.29
C ASP A 107 -14.24 2.76 7.78
N ASP A 108 -15.35 2.80 7.04
CA ASP A 108 -15.37 2.50 5.60
C ASP A 108 -14.48 3.47 4.83
N ILE A 109 -14.44 4.75 5.23
CA ILE A 109 -13.67 5.81 4.56
C ILE A 109 -12.17 5.58 4.77
N GLU A 110 -11.76 5.21 5.98
CA GLU A 110 -10.36 4.88 6.29
C GLU A 110 -9.87 3.70 5.43
N LEU A 111 -10.68 2.63 5.35
CA LEU A 111 -10.35 1.45 4.55
C LEU A 111 -10.23 1.80 3.05
N LEU A 112 -11.23 2.51 2.50
CA LEU A 112 -11.26 2.85 1.07
C LEU A 112 -10.11 3.79 0.71
N ASN A 113 -9.82 4.81 1.52
CA ASN A 113 -8.70 5.73 1.31
C ASN A 113 -7.35 5.02 1.31
N ALA A 114 -7.10 4.14 2.28
CA ALA A 114 -5.87 3.37 2.33
C ALA A 114 -5.66 2.53 1.06
N ILE A 115 -6.71 1.85 0.60
CA ILE A 115 -6.68 1.03 -0.60
C ILE A 115 -6.41 1.88 -1.86
N GLU A 116 -7.13 2.99 -2.04
CA GLU A 116 -6.96 3.86 -3.20
C GLU A 116 -5.56 4.44 -3.30
N VAL A 117 -5.02 4.94 -2.19
CA VAL A 117 -3.66 5.49 -2.13
C VAL A 117 -2.62 4.45 -2.54
N ARG A 118 -2.77 3.20 -2.09
CA ARG A 118 -1.81 2.13 -2.42
C ARG A 118 -1.93 1.66 -3.86
N LEU A 119 -3.14 1.54 -4.38
CA LEU A 119 -3.37 1.22 -5.79
C LEU A 119 -2.82 2.29 -6.73
N LYS A 120 -3.05 3.58 -6.44
CA LYS A 120 -2.48 4.70 -7.21
C LYS A 120 -0.96 4.70 -7.17
N LYS A 121 -0.35 4.54 -5.99
CA LYS A 121 1.11 4.45 -5.84
C LYS A 121 1.70 3.31 -6.67
N TYR A 122 1.06 2.15 -6.65
CA TYR A 122 1.49 0.98 -7.41
C TYR A 122 1.43 1.23 -8.93
N GLU A 123 0.37 1.87 -9.44
CA GLU A 123 0.25 2.24 -10.85
C GLU A 123 1.36 3.19 -11.32
N ILE A 124 1.70 4.17 -10.49
CA ILE A 124 2.80 5.10 -10.76
C ILE A 124 4.13 4.34 -10.88
N LEU A 125 4.42 3.44 -9.92
CA LEU A 125 5.65 2.65 -9.90
C LEU A 125 5.74 1.66 -11.07
N GLN A 126 4.61 1.17 -11.58
CA GLN A 126 4.55 0.29 -12.76
C GLN A 126 4.74 1.05 -14.09
N GLY A 127 4.98 2.38 -14.06
CA GLY A 127 5.18 3.19 -15.27
C GLY A 127 3.92 3.33 -16.13
N LYS A 128 2.74 3.14 -15.57
CA LYS A 128 1.47 3.39 -16.28
C LYS A 128 1.21 4.88 -16.53
N TYR A 129 1.94 5.74 -15.83
CA TYR A 129 2.02 7.16 -16.18
C TYR A 129 3.25 7.36 -17.08
N THR A 130 3.02 7.75 -18.32
CA THR A 130 4.06 8.08 -19.27
C THR A 130 4.88 9.25 -18.71
N GLY A 131 6.24 9.16 -18.78
CA GLY A 131 7.15 10.20 -18.29
C GLY A 131 7.16 11.48 -19.14
N ASP A 132 6.10 11.73 -19.94
CA ASP A 132 5.88 12.94 -20.71
C ASP A 132 5.20 14.04 -19.85
N GLU A 133 5.17 15.26 -20.36
CA GLU A 133 4.54 16.41 -19.67
C GLU A 133 3.07 16.18 -19.34
N GLN A 134 2.35 15.38 -20.14
CA GLN A 134 0.94 15.06 -19.91
C GLN A 134 0.78 14.06 -18.75
N GLY A 135 1.67 13.08 -18.63
CA GLY A 135 1.69 12.13 -17.51
C GLY A 135 2.02 12.83 -16.19
N VAL A 136 2.97 13.77 -16.20
CA VAL A 136 3.30 14.59 -15.01
C VAL A 136 2.13 15.50 -14.59
N HIS A 137 1.39 16.05 -15.55
CA HIS A 137 0.20 16.86 -15.27
C HIS A 137 -0.96 16.03 -14.70
N ALA A 138 -1.22 14.83 -15.24
CA ALA A 138 -2.21 13.90 -14.71
C ALA A 138 -1.87 13.46 -13.29
N LEU A 139 -0.60 13.14 -13.04
CA LEU A 139 -0.08 12.79 -11.72
C LEU A 139 -0.26 13.90 -10.69
N ARG A 140 -0.03 15.16 -11.10
CA ARG A 140 -0.23 16.34 -10.26
C ARG A 140 -1.69 16.59 -9.92
N GLY A 141 -2.60 16.37 -10.89
CA GLY A 141 -4.06 16.45 -10.68
C GLY A 141 -4.53 15.40 -9.66
N ASP A 142 -4.17 14.15 -9.88
CA ASP A 142 -4.54 13.03 -9.00
C ASP A 142 -3.99 13.15 -7.57
N LEU A 143 -2.77 13.71 -7.42
CA LEU A 143 -2.17 13.97 -6.11
C LEU A 143 -2.81 15.17 -5.40
N GLN A 144 -3.27 16.19 -6.13
CA GLN A 144 -4.00 17.33 -5.58
C GLN A 144 -5.40 16.93 -5.11
N ASP A 145 -6.13 16.14 -5.91
CA ASP A 145 -7.47 15.65 -5.58
C ASP A 145 -7.45 14.66 -4.39
N SER A 146 -6.36 13.91 -4.20
CA SER A 146 -6.19 12.99 -3.07
C SER A 146 -5.72 13.66 -1.78
N GLY A 147 -5.48 14.96 -1.75
CA GLY A 147 -4.98 15.68 -0.56
C GLY A 147 -3.53 15.37 -0.15
N LEU A 148 -2.85 14.47 -0.88
CA LEU A 148 -1.47 14.06 -0.57
C LEU A 148 -0.43 15.17 -0.74
N LEU A 149 -0.70 16.16 -1.60
CA LEU A 149 0.18 17.33 -1.80
C LEU A 149 0.09 18.34 -0.65
N ASN A 150 -1.02 18.40 0.06
CA ASN A 150 -1.20 19.39 1.15
C ASN A 150 -0.45 19.02 2.44
N MET A 151 -0.02 17.77 2.62
CA MET A 151 0.70 17.35 3.83
C MET A 151 2.23 17.60 3.79
N GLN A 152 2.82 17.90 2.64
CA GLN A 152 4.29 18.04 2.53
C GLN A 152 4.78 19.41 2.07
N LEU A 153 3.95 20.27 1.55
CA LEU A 153 4.40 21.58 1.02
C LEU A 153 4.60 22.65 2.11
N ASP A 154 3.98 22.50 3.28
CA ASP A 154 4.15 23.45 4.39
C ASP A 154 5.47 23.26 5.17
N GLN A 155 6.25 22.22 4.91
CA GLN A 155 7.53 21.97 5.59
C GLN A 155 8.79 22.19 4.73
N TYR A 156 8.65 22.45 3.44
CA TYR A 156 9.77 22.83 2.58
C TYR A 156 9.62 24.26 2.13
N GLU A 157 10.13 25.21 2.91
CA GLU A 157 10.59 26.48 2.36
C GLU A 157 11.62 26.15 1.29
N SER A 158 11.27 26.43 0.03
CA SER A 158 12.20 26.30 -1.08
C SER A 158 13.34 27.30 -0.86
N GLU A 159 14.47 26.86 -0.32
CA GLU A 159 15.71 27.61 -0.44
C GLU A 159 15.96 27.84 -1.93
N LYS A 160 15.78 29.08 -2.35
CA LYS A 160 16.11 29.53 -3.71
C LYS A 160 17.62 29.43 -3.85
N TYR A 161 18.10 28.33 -4.36
CA TYR A 161 19.51 28.25 -4.80
C TYR A 161 19.72 29.25 -5.92
N SER A 162 20.55 30.26 -5.65
CA SER A 162 21.00 31.21 -6.66
C SER A 162 21.74 30.46 -7.77
N LYS A 163 21.45 30.79 -9.02
CA LYS A 163 22.10 30.22 -10.23
C LYS A 163 23.64 30.27 -10.25
N LYS A 164 24.30 30.81 -9.21
CA LYS A 164 25.75 30.94 -9.07
C LYS A 164 26.39 30.05 -8.00
N SER A 165 25.64 29.20 -7.31
CA SER A 165 26.23 28.27 -6.35
C SER A 165 26.77 27.04 -7.08
N ILE A 166 28.08 26.94 -7.20
CA ILE A 166 28.76 25.73 -7.67
C ILE A 166 28.71 24.71 -6.54
N LEU A 167 27.81 23.72 -6.63
CA LEU A 167 27.63 22.69 -5.63
C LEU A 167 28.72 21.63 -5.60
N TYR A 168 29.57 21.56 -6.64
CA TYR A 168 30.69 20.62 -6.70
C TYR A 168 31.80 21.14 -7.62
N GLN A 169 33.03 21.19 -7.13
CA GLN A 169 34.23 21.26 -7.96
C GLN A 169 34.92 19.88 -7.91
N GLU A 170 34.94 19.20 -9.04
CA GLU A 170 35.66 17.96 -9.23
C GLU A 170 37.15 18.16 -8.92
N GLY A 171 37.72 17.42 -7.98
CA GLY A 171 39.14 17.38 -7.72
C GLY A 171 39.68 18.00 -6.43
N LYS A 172 38.88 18.51 -5.49
CA LYS A 172 39.39 18.92 -4.16
C LYS A 172 39.01 17.91 -3.06
N ARG A 173 40.02 17.21 -2.54
CA ARG A 173 39.91 16.40 -1.31
C ARG A 173 39.53 17.31 -0.14
N ALA A 174 38.50 16.87 0.61
CA ALA A 174 38.20 17.46 1.90
C ALA A 174 39.37 17.25 2.86
N LYS A 175 39.78 18.34 3.52
CA LYS A 175 40.68 18.31 4.68
C LYS A 175 39.90 18.09 5.96
#